data_bfe95e9c11dcbb278530ff2772d25611
#
_entry.id   bfe95e9c11dcbb278530ff2772d25611
#
_cell.length_a   1.000
_cell.length_b   1.000
_cell.length_c   1.000
_cell.angle_alpha   90.00
_cell.angle_beta   90.00
_cell.angle_gamma   90.00
#
_symmetry.space_group_name_H-M   'P 1'
#
loop_
_entity.id
_entity.type
_entity.pdbx_description
1 polymer ?
#
loop_
_entity_poly.entity_id
_entity_poly.type
_entity_poly.pdbx_seq_one_letter_code
_entity_poly.pdbx_strand_id
1 'polypeptide(L)'
;CLAAARLPGGGPLSCQYGCLGMGTCESVCPFDAIHVVDGVAKVDEDKCKACNQCVDICPRHIIALEPYKTKKHVTIPCSSKDKGPAVTKVCSNGCIGCSLCAKSCPKEAITMVDNLAHIDYDKCIGCGICAQKCPRKLITVDGKVPEVKPAAPKAAPAAAVKPAAPAAEKPAAEAAAAPKAEAPAEPKE
;
A
#
# COMPACT_ATOMS: atom_id res chain seq x y z
N CYS A 1 10.32 -8.81 15.69
CA CYS A 1 9.03 -8.59 14.99
C CYS A 1 8.05 -9.73 15.19
N LEU A 2 8.50 -10.99 15.11
CA LEU A 2 7.62 -12.18 15.25
C LEU A 2 6.87 -12.22 16.58
N ALA A 3 7.55 -11.96 17.69
CA ALA A 3 6.91 -11.91 19.01
C ALA A 3 5.95 -10.73 19.14
N ALA A 4 6.34 -9.55 18.64
CA ALA A 4 5.50 -8.35 18.69
C ALA A 4 4.23 -8.48 17.85
N ALA A 5 4.30 -9.14 16.70
CA ALA A 5 3.14 -9.36 15.83
C ALA A 5 2.07 -10.27 16.48
N ARG A 6 2.44 -11.08 17.47
CA ARG A 6 1.52 -11.96 18.23
C ARG A 6 0.76 -11.23 19.36
N LEU A 7 1.15 -10.01 19.69
CA LEU A 7 0.46 -9.23 20.70
C LEU A 7 -0.95 -8.81 20.22
N PRO A 8 -1.91 -8.64 21.13
CA PRO A 8 -3.21 -8.09 20.80
C PRO A 8 -3.07 -6.76 20.03
N GLY A 9 -3.80 -6.60 18.93
CA GLY A 9 -3.66 -5.45 18.04
C GLY A 9 -2.48 -5.50 17.07
N GLY A 10 -1.70 -6.61 17.05
CA GLY A 10 -0.60 -6.80 16.10
C GLY A 10 0.67 -6.04 16.42
N GLY A 11 0.85 -5.55 17.66
CA GLY A 11 2.08 -4.90 18.11
C GLY A 11 1.88 -3.48 18.65
N PRO A 12 2.96 -2.79 19.03
CA PRO A 12 2.90 -1.50 19.75
C PRO A 12 2.53 -0.31 18.86
N LEU A 13 2.42 -0.49 17.53
CA LEU A 13 2.16 0.60 16.60
C LEU A 13 0.68 0.73 16.29
N SER A 14 0.19 1.98 16.22
CA SER A 14 -1.18 2.28 15.79
C SER A 14 -1.46 1.88 14.34
N CYS A 15 -0.43 1.87 13.47
CA CYS A 15 -0.54 1.38 12.10
C CYS A 15 -0.31 -0.12 12.05
N GLN A 16 -1.31 -0.89 11.66
CA GLN A 16 -1.22 -2.35 11.53
C GLN A 16 -0.40 -2.81 10.31
N TYR A 17 -0.17 -1.94 9.36
CA TYR A 17 0.56 -2.21 8.11
C TYR A 17 2.01 -1.70 8.13
N GLY A 18 2.43 -1.04 9.21
CA GLY A 18 3.77 -0.45 9.30
C GLY A 18 4.85 -1.44 9.74
N CYS A 19 6.09 -1.10 9.48
CA CYS A 19 7.25 -1.84 9.98
C CYS A 19 7.27 -1.82 11.52
N LEU A 20 7.51 -2.97 12.15
CA LEU A 20 7.64 -3.07 13.63
C LEU A 20 9.00 -2.61 14.14
N GLY A 21 9.99 -2.45 13.27
CA GLY A 21 11.29 -1.87 13.60
C GLY A 21 12.18 -2.71 14.51
N MET A 22 11.92 -4.01 14.68
CA MET A 22 12.64 -4.86 15.63
C MET A 22 13.74 -5.74 14.96
N GLY A 23 14.11 -5.49 13.73
CA GLY A 23 15.30 -6.05 13.08
C GLY A 23 15.24 -7.55 12.72
N THR A 24 14.08 -8.24 12.76
CA THR A 24 14.04 -9.66 12.38
C THR A 24 14.49 -9.92 10.94
N CYS A 25 14.22 -8.99 10.01
CA CYS A 25 14.69 -9.06 8.64
C CYS A 25 16.21 -8.80 8.53
N GLU A 26 16.76 -7.94 9.38
CA GLU A 26 18.18 -7.65 9.47
C GLU A 26 18.97 -8.86 9.97
N SER A 27 18.48 -9.55 11.01
CA SER A 27 19.14 -10.73 11.60
C SER A 27 19.24 -11.93 10.67
N VAL A 28 18.40 -12.03 9.63
CA VAL A 28 18.42 -13.15 8.67
C VAL A 28 19.10 -12.81 7.35
N CYS A 29 19.55 -11.57 7.16
CA CYS A 29 20.18 -11.15 5.92
C CYS A 29 21.65 -11.57 5.88
N PRO A 30 22.05 -12.53 5.01
CA PRO A 30 23.44 -13.00 4.95
C PRO A 30 24.39 -12.00 4.25
N PHE A 31 23.81 -10.98 3.60
CA PHE A 31 24.56 -9.99 2.82
C PHE A 31 24.70 -8.64 3.53
N ASP A 32 24.21 -8.52 4.76
CA ASP A 32 24.21 -7.26 5.51
C ASP A 32 23.62 -6.09 4.67
N ALA A 33 22.55 -6.41 3.94
CA ALA A 33 21.89 -5.49 3.00
C ALA A 33 20.62 -4.83 3.54
N ILE A 34 20.20 -5.13 4.78
CA ILE A 34 18.99 -4.55 5.37
C ILE A 34 19.27 -4.16 6.81
N HIS A 35 18.96 -2.91 7.16
CA HIS A 35 19.17 -2.35 8.49
C HIS A 35 17.94 -1.63 8.99
N VAL A 36 17.72 -1.63 10.30
CA VAL A 36 16.64 -0.84 10.91
C VAL A 36 17.17 0.55 11.25
N VAL A 37 16.67 1.56 10.57
CA VAL A 37 17.02 2.97 10.78
C VAL A 37 15.74 3.74 11.11
N ASP A 38 15.75 4.45 12.23
CA ASP A 38 14.59 5.22 12.73
C ASP A 38 13.32 4.35 12.88
N GLY A 39 13.48 3.10 13.29
CA GLY A 39 12.37 2.16 13.50
C GLY A 39 11.77 1.57 12.21
N VAL A 40 12.41 1.76 11.06
CA VAL A 40 11.98 1.22 9.77
C VAL A 40 13.12 0.47 9.10
N ALA A 41 12.84 -0.70 8.55
CA ALA A 41 13.83 -1.45 7.77
C ALA A 41 14.11 -0.73 6.45
N LYS A 42 15.38 -0.46 6.18
CA LYS A 42 15.89 0.09 4.92
C LYS A 42 16.81 -0.91 4.27
N VAL A 43 16.65 -1.12 2.97
CA VAL A 43 17.46 -2.03 2.17
C VAL A 43 18.53 -1.24 1.44
N ASP A 44 19.77 -1.72 1.50
CA ASP A 44 20.88 -1.28 0.67
C ASP A 44 20.80 -2.02 -0.66
N GLU A 45 20.46 -1.31 -1.73
CA GLU A 45 20.23 -1.87 -3.05
C GLU A 45 21.50 -2.45 -3.67
N ASP A 46 22.67 -1.88 -3.35
CA ASP A 46 23.97 -2.33 -3.88
C ASP A 46 24.41 -3.68 -3.28
N LYS A 47 24.08 -3.90 -2.01
CA LYS A 47 24.41 -5.14 -1.29
C LYS A 47 23.37 -6.24 -1.49
N CYS A 48 22.12 -5.88 -1.79
CA CYS A 48 21.00 -6.81 -1.86
C CYS A 48 21.15 -7.79 -3.04
N LYS A 49 21.01 -9.09 -2.76
CA LYS A 49 21.04 -10.18 -3.76
C LYS A 49 19.67 -10.79 -4.04
N ALA A 50 18.60 -10.15 -3.59
CA ALA A 50 17.22 -10.59 -3.83
C ALA A 50 16.93 -12.04 -3.40
N CYS A 51 17.51 -12.49 -2.27
CA CYS A 51 17.42 -13.88 -1.79
C CYS A 51 16.09 -14.22 -1.10
N ASN A 52 15.17 -13.30 -0.95
CA ASN A 52 13.83 -13.44 -0.34
C ASN A 52 13.78 -13.69 1.18
N GLN A 53 14.87 -13.97 1.88
CA GLN A 53 14.84 -14.31 3.31
C GLN A 53 14.14 -13.26 4.18
N CYS A 54 14.35 -11.97 3.88
CA CYS A 54 13.68 -10.87 4.58
C CYS A 54 12.19 -10.77 4.25
N VAL A 55 11.78 -11.16 3.05
CA VAL A 55 10.38 -11.21 2.60
C VAL A 55 9.62 -12.28 3.40
N ASP A 56 10.18 -13.50 3.45
CA ASP A 56 9.55 -14.66 4.08
C ASP A 56 9.43 -14.51 5.61
N ILE A 57 10.45 -13.92 6.25
CA ILE A 57 10.47 -13.75 7.71
C ILE A 57 9.62 -12.57 8.21
N CYS A 58 9.19 -11.67 7.34
CA CYS A 58 8.45 -10.47 7.75
C CYS A 58 7.02 -10.81 8.20
N PRO A 59 6.66 -10.68 9.48
CA PRO A 59 5.33 -11.06 9.97
C PRO A 59 4.21 -10.13 9.49
N ARG A 60 4.56 -9.00 8.90
CA ARG A 60 3.63 -8.03 8.31
C ARG A 60 3.57 -8.12 6.79
N HIS A 61 4.40 -8.94 6.15
CA HIS A 61 4.49 -9.12 4.70
C HIS A 61 4.56 -7.79 3.93
N ILE A 62 5.36 -6.85 4.44
CA ILE A 62 5.51 -5.51 3.85
C ILE A 62 6.76 -5.36 2.99
N ILE A 63 7.58 -6.39 2.92
CA ILE A 63 8.78 -6.43 2.07
C ILE A 63 8.40 -7.20 0.80
N ALA A 64 8.64 -6.62 -0.35
CA ALA A 64 8.40 -7.25 -1.64
C ALA A 64 9.62 -7.05 -2.55
N LEU A 65 9.84 -7.97 -3.48
CA LEU A 65 10.80 -7.77 -4.55
C LEU A 65 10.14 -7.01 -5.69
N GLU A 66 10.80 -5.97 -6.14
CA GLU A 66 10.36 -5.15 -7.27
C GLU A 66 11.40 -5.18 -8.38
N PRO A 67 10.98 -5.27 -9.66
CA PRO A 67 11.92 -5.31 -10.77
C PRO A 67 12.58 -3.94 -11.00
N TYR A 68 13.89 -3.90 -11.05
CA TYR A 68 14.67 -2.71 -11.33
C TYR A 68 14.81 -2.49 -12.85
N LYS A 69 13.74 -1.97 -13.50
CA LYS A 69 13.68 -1.84 -14.98
C LYS A 69 14.07 -0.45 -15.50
N THR A 70 14.08 0.56 -14.66
CA THR A 70 14.29 1.95 -15.07
C THR A 70 15.46 2.58 -14.33
N LYS A 71 16.06 3.62 -14.93
CA LYS A 71 17.18 4.36 -14.31
C LYS A 71 16.81 5.06 -13.00
N LYS A 72 15.52 5.33 -12.78
CA LYS A 72 14.99 5.93 -11.56
C LYS A 72 13.91 5.01 -11.00
N HIS A 73 14.14 4.53 -9.81
CA HIS A 73 13.20 3.64 -9.15
C HIS A 73 12.19 4.45 -8.33
N VAL A 74 10.92 4.31 -8.68
CA VAL A 74 9.82 5.00 -7.99
C VAL A 74 9.11 4.00 -7.09
N THR A 75 9.05 4.29 -5.78
CA THR A 75 8.42 3.40 -4.80
C THR A 75 7.33 4.08 -3.99
N ILE A 76 6.38 3.31 -3.50
CA ILE A 76 5.33 3.76 -2.60
C ILE A 76 5.49 3.00 -1.27
N PRO A 77 6.25 3.54 -0.30
CA PRO A 77 6.56 2.86 0.96
C PRO A 77 5.36 2.87 1.92
N CYS A 78 4.23 2.32 1.50
CA CYS A 78 3.03 2.19 2.30
C CYS A 78 2.28 0.93 1.89
N SER A 79 1.79 0.18 2.87
CA SER A 79 1.00 -1.04 2.66
C SER A 79 -0.40 -0.94 3.28
N SER A 80 -0.81 0.27 3.74
CA SER A 80 -2.10 0.46 4.40
C SER A 80 -3.26 0.35 3.41
N LYS A 81 -4.24 -0.46 3.75
CA LYS A 81 -5.50 -0.63 3.02
C LYS A 81 -6.65 0.18 3.61
N ASP A 82 -6.38 0.92 4.67
CA ASP A 82 -7.37 1.72 5.37
C ASP A 82 -7.85 2.91 4.53
N LYS A 83 -9.06 3.37 4.83
CA LYS A 83 -9.61 4.58 4.20
C LYS A 83 -8.84 5.83 4.63
N GLY A 84 -8.69 6.80 3.74
CA GLY A 84 -7.92 8.03 3.94
C GLY A 84 -8.12 8.73 5.29
N PRO A 85 -9.36 8.93 5.80
CA PRO A 85 -9.58 9.52 7.13
C PRO A 85 -9.01 8.71 8.28
N ALA A 86 -9.04 7.37 8.21
CA ALA A 86 -8.43 6.50 9.22
C ALA A 86 -6.90 6.60 9.18
N VAL A 87 -6.32 6.54 7.98
CA VAL A 87 -4.87 6.71 7.79
C VAL A 87 -4.38 8.05 8.35
N THR A 88 -5.11 9.13 8.10
CA THR A 88 -4.71 10.47 8.55
C THR A 88 -4.63 10.60 10.07
N LYS A 89 -5.48 9.87 10.81
CA LYS A 89 -5.45 9.84 12.29
C LYS A 89 -4.24 9.10 12.86
N VAL A 90 -3.73 8.11 12.12
CA VAL A 90 -2.71 7.18 12.61
C VAL A 90 -1.32 7.49 12.06
N CYS A 91 -1.23 8.01 10.83
CA CYS A 91 0.03 8.18 10.12
C CYS A 91 0.07 9.51 9.37
N SER A 92 1.14 10.30 9.58
CA SER A 92 1.38 11.55 8.85
C SER A 92 1.74 11.34 7.39
N ASN A 93 2.37 10.23 7.05
CA ASN A 93 2.92 9.96 5.70
C ASN A 93 2.20 8.84 4.95
N GLY A 94 1.14 8.25 5.51
CA GLY A 94 0.42 7.13 4.88
C GLY A 94 -0.33 7.53 3.60
N CYS A 95 -0.56 6.55 2.72
CA CYS A 95 -1.38 6.73 1.52
C CYS A 95 -2.85 6.92 1.93
N ILE A 96 -3.48 8.00 1.46
CA ILE A 96 -4.88 8.32 1.75
C ILE A 96 -5.84 7.92 0.62
N GLY A 97 -5.37 7.21 -0.39
CA GLY A 97 -6.20 6.74 -1.50
C GLY A 97 -6.74 7.84 -2.42
N CYS A 98 -6.10 9.01 -2.48
CA CYS A 98 -6.61 10.19 -3.22
C CYS A 98 -6.54 10.07 -4.75
N SER A 99 -5.93 9.04 -5.30
CA SER A 99 -5.77 8.75 -6.73
C SER A 99 -5.05 9.83 -7.57
N LEU A 100 -4.48 10.87 -6.96
CA LEU A 100 -3.80 11.94 -7.71
C LEU A 100 -2.56 11.42 -8.47
N CYS A 101 -1.83 10.48 -7.88
CA CYS A 101 -0.68 9.84 -8.54
C CYS A 101 -1.10 9.06 -9.79
N ALA A 102 -2.21 8.31 -9.72
CA ALA A 102 -2.75 7.56 -10.85
C ALA A 102 -3.21 8.49 -11.99
N LYS A 103 -3.98 9.53 -11.65
CA LYS A 103 -4.47 10.53 -12.62
C LYS A 103 -3.35 11.34 -13.28
N SER A 104 -2.22 11.50 -12.60
CA SER A 104 -1.08 12.28 -13.09
C SER A 104 -0.05 11.43 -13.84
N CYS A 105 -0.22 10.12 -13.89
CA CYS A 105 0.71 9.22 -14.55
C CYS A 105 0.51 9.23 -16.08
N PRO A 106 1.49 9.66 -16.88
CA PRO A 106 1.35 9.71 -18.33
C PRO A 106 1.35 8.34 -19.00
N LYS A 107 1.77 7.28 -18.27
CA LYS A 107 1.82 5.91 -18.75
C LYS A 107 0.76 5.01 -18.10
N GLU A 108 -0.14 5.60 -17.31
CA GLU A 108 -1.18 4.85 -16.57
C GLU A 108 -0.62 3.65 -15.77
N ALA A 109 0.64 3.81 -15.32
CA ALA A 109 1.36 2.77 -14.60
C ALA A 109 0.96 2.66 -13.11
N ILE A 110 0.00 3.44 -12.64
CA ILE A 110 -0.43 3.44 -11.25
C ILE A 110 -1.91 3.10 -11.16
N THR A 111 -2.21 2.03 -10.46
CA THR A 111 -3.57 1.59 -10.19
C THR A 111 -3.89 1.73 -8.71
N MET A 112 -5.17 1.90 -8.38
CA MET A 112 -5.64 1.96 -7.00
C MET A 112 -6.28 0.62 -6.63
N VAL A 113 -5.72 -0.06 -5.65
CA VAL A 113 -6.26 -1.31 -5.10
C VAL A 113 -6.40 -1.15 -3.60
N ASP A 114 -7.56 -1.46 -3.04
CA ASP A 114 -7.83 -1.38 -1.59
C ASP A 114 -7.39 -0.05 -0.96
N ASN A 115 -7.73 1.09 -1.56
CA ASN A 115 -7.32 2.44 -1.13
C ASN A 115 -5.81 2.72 -1.17
N LEU A 116 -5.01 1.83 -1.72
CA LEU A 116 -3.57 1.95 -1.87
C LEU A 116 -3.18 2.07 -3.34
N ALA A 117 -2.23 2.93 -3.64
CA ALA A 117 -1.67 3.04 -4.98
C ALA A 117 -0.62 1.95 -5.20
N HIS A 118 -0.72 1.25 -6.32
CA HIS A 118 0.24 0.24 -6.78
C HIS A 118 0.86 0.68 -8.09
N ILE A 119 2.16 0.48 -8.23
CA ILE A 119 2.91 0.79 -9.45
C ILE A 119 3.08 -0.48 -10.27
N ASP A 120 2.69 -0.41 -11.53
CA ASP A 120 3.02 -1.40 -12.55
C ASP A 120 4.41 -1.05 -13.14
N TYR A 121 5.42 -1.81 -12.74
CA TYR A 121 6.80 -1.56 -13.16
C TYR A 121 7.07 -1.92 -14.62
N ASP A 122 6.16 -2.62 -15.29
CA ASP A 122 6.27 -2.87 -16.73
C ASP A 122 5.93 -1.62 -17.55
N LYS A 123 5.04 -0.79 -17.04
CA LYS A 123 4.62 0.47 -17.67
C LYS A 123 5.34 1.70 -17.12
N CYS A 124 5.89 1.62 -15.92
CA CYS A 124 6.54 2.75 -15.27
C CYS A 124 7.86 3.09 -15.95
N ILE A 125 8.02 4.38 -16.30
CA ILE A 125 9.23 4.92 -16.92
C ILE A 125 10.14 5.68 -15.94
N GLY A 126 9.81 5.70 -14.65
CA GLY A 126 10.60 6.37 -13.62
C GLY A 126 10.58 7.91 -13.69
N CYS A 127 9.56 8.55 -14.29
CA CYS A 127 9.54 10.00 -14.50
C CYS A 127 9.36 10.84 -13.22
N GLY A 128 8.89 10.26 -12.11
CA GLY A 128 8.74 10.91 -10.80
C GLY A 128 7.59 11.94 -10.71
N ILE A 129 6.74 12.09 -11.72
CA ILE A 129 5.60 13.03 -11.69
C ILE A 129 4.63 12.70 -10.56
N CYS A 130 4.36 11.41 -10.34
CA CYS A 130 3.50 10.93 -9.26
C CYS A 130 4.00 11.35 -7.88
N ALA A 131 5.31 11.36 -7.66
CA ALA A 131 5.92 11.77 -6.41
C ALA A 131 5.74 13.28 -6.17
N GLN A 132 5.85 14.11 -7.20
CA GLN A 132 5.60 15.55 -7.12
C GLN A 132 4.13 15.89 -6.85
N LYS A 133 3.20 15.07 -7.35
CA LYS A 133 1.75 15.27 -7.18
C LYS A 133 1.18 14.67 -5.91
N CYS A 134 1.97 13.88 -5.16
CA CYS A 134 1.52 13.28 -3.93
C CYS A 134 1.39 14.32 -2.80
N PRO A 135 0.18 14.59 -2.26
CA PRO A 135 0.00 15.58 -1.20
C PRO A 135 0.63 15.15 0.12
N ARG A 136 0.85 13.85 0.30
CA ARG A 136 1.49 13.28 1.50
C ARG A 136 3.00 13.11 1.34
N LYS A 137 3.57 13.47 0.18
CA LYS A 137 5.00 13.29 -0.14
C LYS A 137 5.50 11.88 0.17
N LEU A 138 4.62 10.89 -0.01
CA LEU A 138 4.87 9.50 0.31
C LEU A 138 5.76 8.83 -0.73
N ILE A 139 5.54 9.15 -2.02
CA ILE A 139 6.20 8.47 -3.13
C ILE A 139 7.65 8.93 -3.22
N THR A 140 8.55 7.98 -3.19
CA THR A 140 9.99 8.24 -3.28
C THR A 140 10.53 7.91 -4.68
N VAL A 141 11.58 8.59 -5.07
CA VAL A 141 12.35 8.32 -6.30
C VAL A 141 13.79 8.06 -5.86
N ASP A 142 14.32 6.88 -6.17
CA ASP A 142 15.65 6.43 -5.71
C ASP A 142 15.82 6.59 -4.18
N GLY A 143 14.81 6.17 -3.44
CA GLY A 143 14.78 6.26 -1.98
C GLY A 143 14.66 7.67 -1.39
N LYS A 144 14.57 8.71 -2.24
CA LYS A 144 14.45 10.12 -1.81
C LYS A 144 13.09 10.68 -2.15
N VAL A 145 12.52 11.47 -1.24
CA VAL A 145 11.33 12.26 -1.54
C VAL A 145 11.76 13.44 -2.41
N PRO A 146 11.28 13.58 -3.65
CA PRO A 146 11.66 14.71 -4.49
C PRO A 146 11.15 16.02 -3.87
N GLU A 147 12.04 16.98 -3.70
CA GLU A 147 11.68 18.33 -3.28
C GLU A 147 10.80 18.97 -4.35
N VAL A 148 9.58 19.31 -3.99
CA VAL A 148 8.66 20.02 -4.88
C VAL A 148 9.10 21.47 -4.99
N LYS A 149 9.75 21.84 -6.09
CA LYS A 149 9.77 23.26 -6.48
C LYS A 149 8.31 23.67 -6.72
N PRO A 150 7.78 24.73 -6.08
CA PRO A 150 6.41 25.16 -6.29
C PRO A 150 6.25 25.60 -7.74
N ALA A 151 5.65 24.75 -8.55
CA ALA A 151 5.16 25.17 -9.88
C ALA A 151 3.90 25.99 -9.64
N ALA A 152 3.89 27.23 -10.15
CA ALA A 152 2.79 28.16 -10.10
C ALA A 152 1.46 27.50 -10.52
N PRO A 153 0.33 27.87 -9.91
CA PRO A 153 -0.96 27.26 -10.19
C PRO A 153 -1.41 27.63 -11.62
N LYS A 154 -1.35 26.66 -12.53
CA LYS A 154 -2.13 26.77 -13.76
C LYS A 154 -3.59 26.52 -13.40
N ALA A 155 -4.38 27.54 -13.55
CA ALA A 155 -5.81 27.57 -13.34
C ALA A 155 -6.49 26.39 -14.04
N ALA A 156 -7.27 25.61 -13.26
CA ALA A 156 -8.18 24.62 -13.80
C ALA A 156 -9.40 25.31 -14.39
N PRO A 157 -9.91 24.88 -15.55
CA PRO A 157 -11.21 25.33 -16.00
C PRO A 157 -12.29 24.69 -15.14
N ALA A 158 -13.14 25.53 -14.57
CA ALA A 158 -14.34 25.13 -13.85
C ALA A 158 -15.28 24.39 -14.82
N ALA A 159 -15.49 23.10 -14.60
CA ALA A 159 -16.59 22.38 -15.23
C ALA A 159 -17.71 22.20 -14.21
N ALA A 160 -18.85 22.77 -14.56
CA ALA A 160 -20.08 22.87 -13.82
C ALA A 160 -20.58 21.52 -13.28
N VAL A 161 -20.84 21.49 -12.00
CA VAL A 161 -21.62 20.44 -11.35
C VAL A 161 -23.08 20.77 -11.58
N LYS A 162 -23.79 19.93 -12.35
CA LYS A 162 -25.25 19.90 -12.39
C LYS A 162 -25.75 19.01 -11.27
N PRO A 163 -26.67 19.47 -10.41
CA PRO A 163 -27.31 18.61 -9.43
C PRO A 163 -28.40 17.76 -10.09
N ALA A 164 -28.37 16.46 -9.91
CA ALA A 164 -29.50 15.60 -10.18
C ALA A 164 -30.16 15.25 -8.85
N ALA A 165 -31.43 15.58 -8.75
CA ALA A 165 -32.33 15.39 -7.64
C ALA A 165 -32.80 13.92 -7.49
N PRO A 166 -33.51 13.57 -6.37
CA PRO A 166 -33.69 12.20 -5.90
C PRO A 166 -34.98 11.56 -6.42
N ALA A 167 -34.98 10.24 -6.54
CA ALA A 167 -36.17 9.42 -6.59
C ALA A 167 -35.89 8.17 -5.75
N ALA A 168 -36.48 8.02 -4.59
CA ALA A 168 -37.78 7.41 -4.26
C ALA A 168 -37.88 5.99 -4.82
N GLU A 169 -38.00 5.10 -3.98
CA GLU A 169 -38.99 4.29 -3.28
C GLU A 169 -38.80 2.78 -3.50
N LYS A 170 -38.89 2.09 -2.38
CA LYS A 170 -39.02 0.62 -2.23
C LYS A 170 -40.32 0.10 -2.86
N PRO A 171 -40.48 -1.22 -3.11
CA PRO A 171 -41.02 -2.03 -2.02
C PRO A 171 -40.39 -3.43 -1.82
N ALA A 172 -40.85 -3.98 -0.71
CA ALA A 172 -40.48 -5.21 -0.04
C ALA A 172 -41.13 -6.46 -0.65
N ALA A 173 -40.71 -7.58 -0.03
CA ALA A 173 -41.23 -8.94 -0.02
C ALA A 173 -40.70 -9.85 -1.13
N GLU A 174 -40.20 -11.06 -0.86
CA GLU A 174 -40.87 -12.15 -0.18
C GLU A 174 -39.90 -13.30 0.14
N ALA A 175 -40.20 -13.99 1.21
CA ALA A 175 -39.49 -15.14 1.74
C ALA A 175 -39.69 -16.39 0.87
N ALA A 176 -38.66 -17.24 0.78
CA ALA A 176 -38.84 -18.69 0.63
C ALA A 176 -37.57 -19.47 1.00
N ALA A 177 -37.67 -20.17 2.10
CA ALA A 177 -37.42 -21.58 2.32
C ALA A 177 -36.08 -22.18 1.97
N ALA A 178 -35.37 -22.61 3.02
CA ALA A 178 -34.33 -23.61 3.01
C ALA A 178 -34.84 -25.00 2.60
N PRO A 179 -34.03 -25.85 2.01
CA PRO A 179 -34.16 -27.27 2.23
C PRO A 179 -32.99 -27.85 3.06
N LYS A 180 -33.38 -28.65 4.04
CA LYS A 180 -32.55 -29.60 4.79
C LYS A 180 -31.85 -30.54 3.82
N ALA A 181 -30.58 -30.76 4.04
CA ALA A 181 -29.92 -31.94 3.50
C ALA A 181 -29.35 -32.76 4.64
N GLU A 182 -29.78 -34.00 4.58
CA GLU A 182 -29.53 -35.18 5.35
C GLU A 182 -28.03 -35.55 5.45
N ALA A 183 -27.65 -36.09 6.60
CA ALA A 183 -26.41 -36.81 6.84
C ALA A 183 -26.48 -38.23 6.26
N PRO A 184 -25.43 -38.76 5.67
CA PRO A 184 -25.33 -40.22 5.51
C PRO A 184 -24.49 -40.85 6.60
N ALA A 185 -25.02 -41.98 7.02
CA ALA A 185 -24.59 -42.91 8.05
C ALA A 185 -23.22 -43.56 7.78
N GLU A 186 -22.51 -43.87 8.87
CA GLU A 186 -21.39 -44.82 8.93
C GLU A 186 -21.81 -46.24 8.52
N PRO A 187 -20.90 -47.04 7.93
CA PRO A 187 -20.95 -48.46 8.08
C PRO A 187 -19.87 -48.97 9.05
N LYS A 188 -20.32 -49.78 9.94
CA LYS A 188 -19.54 -50.71 10.78
C LYS A 188 -18.95 -51.83 9.89
N GLU A 189 -17.71 -52.16 10.05
CA GLU A 189 -17.11 -53.45 10.39
C GLU A 189 -15.60 -53.26 10.58
#